data_a8def47bf4473de7d878f1eee5723ad7
#
_entry.id   a8def47bf4473de7d878f1eee5723ad7
#
_cell.length_a   1.000
_cell.length_b   1.000
_cell.length_c   1.000
_cell.angle_alpha   90.00
_cell.angle_beta   90.00
_cell.angle_gamma   90.00
#
_symmetry.space_group_name_H-M   'P 1'
#
loop_
_entity.id
_entity.type
_entity.pdbx_description
1 polymer ?
#
loop_
_entity_poly.entity_id
_entity_poly.type
_entity_poly.pdbx_seq_one_letter_code
_entity_poly.pdbx_strand_id
1 'polypeptide(L)'
;LIIIAAHIPIFALQRHEGRIFQPMALSVTTALLGSLVFSLTLVPLLSFWMLRRKLPHHDNWLVAASKRIYAPMLEWALAQRRVVMTLAVVAFALALAAASRLGSEFLPELNEGTIWVNLRLPASVSNDEASRALRLVRRALLSVPEVRTTVSKAGQPEDGTDPKTISMAEVFVDLKPAEQWRAGMTREQLIDQMDRAVSAIPGMEPSFSQPIRDNVLESISQIDGQIVIKVAGDDLVELSRTTEAVLREVKQVAGVRLAEIDRQGELPQLLID
;
A
#
# COMPACT_ATOMS: atom_id res chain seq x y z
N LEU A 1 -21.26 -5.10 -19.72
CA LEU A 1 -20.48 -6.24 -20.19
C LEU A 1 -18.98 -5.92 -20.32
N ILE A 2 -18.59 -4.82 -20.99
CA ILE A 2 -17.17 -4.43 -21.15
C ILE A 2 -16.47 -4.30 -19.80
N ILE A 3 -17.10 -3.66 -18.83
CA ILE A 3 -16.51 -3.51 -17.47
C ILE A 3 -16.36 -4.87 -16.79
N ILE A 4 -17.33 -5.77 -16.95
CA ILE A 4 -17.23 -7.14 -16.43
C ILE A 4 -16.04 -7.88 -17.08
N ALA A 5 -15.91 -7.75 -18.41
CA ALA A 5 -14.79 -8.35 -19.14
C ALA A 5 -13.44 -7.80 -18.67
N ALA A 6 -13.34 -6.52 -18.31
CA ALA A 6 -12.14 -5.92 -17.75
C ALA A 6 -11.73 -6.50 -16.37
N HIS A 7 -12.65 -7.13 -15.62
CA HIS A 7 -12.35 -7.78 -14.35
C HIS A 7 -11.91 -9.24 -14.50
N ILE A 8 -12.10 -9.86 -15.69
CA ILE A 8 -11.71 -11.27 -15.89
C ILE A 8 -10.23 -11.55 -15.56
N PRO A 9 -9.26 -10.70 -15.95
CA PRO A 9 -7.86 -10.94 -15.62
C PRO A 9 -7.59 -11.02 -14.11
N ILE A 10 -8.39 -10.36 -13.27
CA ILE A 10 -8.22 -10.38 -11.81
C ILE A 10 -8.48 -11.78 -11.24
N PHE A 11 -9.37 -12.55 -11.86
CA PHE A 11 -9.64 -13.94 -11.44
C PHE A 11 -8.49 -14.90 -11.80
N ALA A 12 -7.57 -14.50 -12.69
CA ALA A 12 -6.39 -15.28 -13.03
C ALA A 12 -5.22 -15.02 -12.06
N LEU A 13 -5.33 -14.04 -11.16
CA LEU A 13 -4.31 -13.77 -10.14
C LEU A 13 -4.20 -14.95 -9.18
N GLN A 14 -2.94 -15.30 -8.84
CA GLN A 14 -2.63 -16.42 -7.96
C GLN A 14 -1.97 -15.95 -6.67
N ARG A 15 -1.84 -16.87 -5.70
CA ARG A 15 -1.19 -16.62 -4.40
C ARG A 15 -1.86 -15.48 -3.60
N HIS A 16 -1.07 -14.59 -3.04
CA HIS A 16 -1.54 -13.51 -2.15
C HIS A 16 -2.38 -12.46 -2.87
N GLU A 17 -1.99 -12.08 -4.09
CA GLU A 17 -2.75 -11.13 -4.91
C GLU A 17 -4.15 -11.65 -5.21
N GLY A 18 -4.25 -12.95 -5.57
CA GLY A 18 -5.55 -13.58 -5.80
C GLY A 18 -6.43 -13.57 -4.56
N ARG A 19 -5.88 -13.86 -3.37
CA ARG A 19 -6.65 -13.87 -2.11
C ARG A 19 -7.22 -12.50 -1.75
N ILE A 20 -6.53 -11.40 -2.10
CA ILE A 20 -6.97 -10.04 -1.80
C ILE A 20 -7.94 -9.53 -2.87
N PHE A 21 -7.60 -9.70 -4.15
CA PHE A 21 -8.34 -9.05 -5.23
C PHE A 21 -9.51 -9.86 -5.78
N GLN A 22 -9.48 -11.22 -5.71
CA GLN A 22 -10.59 -12.04 -6.20
C GLN A 22 -11.92 -11.79 -5.47
N PRO A 23 -11.99 -11.69 -4.12
CA PRO A 23 -13.24 -11.38 -3.43
C PRO A 23 -13.81 -10.01 -3.82
N MET A 24 -12.93 -9.01 -4.00
CA MET A 24 -13.32 -7.69 -4.45
C MET A 24 -13.87 -7.73 -5.89
N ALA A 25 -13.14 -8.40 -6.80
CA ALA A 25 -13.58 -8.55 -8.19
C ALA A 25 -14.91 -9.32 -8.29
N LEU A 26 -15.12 -10.34 -7.45
CA LEU A 26 -16.36 -11.08 -7.37
C LEU A 26 -17.53 -10.17 -6.94
N SER A 27 -17.35 -9.38 -5.91
CA SER A 27 -18.36 -8.44 -5.41
C SER A 27 -18.75 -7.41 -6.48
N VAL A 28 -17.76 -6.81 -7.14
CA VAL A 28 -17.99 -5.84 -8.21
C VAL A 28 -18.67 -6.49 -9.41
N THR A 29 -18.19 -7.66 -9.83
CA THR A 29 -18.76 -8.36 -10.99
C THR A 29 -20.20 -8.79 -10.74
N THR A 30 -20.54 -9.32 -9.56
CA THR A 30 -21.93 -9.70 -9.21
C THR A 30 -22.83 -8.48 -9.12
N ALA A 31 -22.35 -7.36 -8.57
CA ALA A 31 -23.11 -6.10 -8.55
C ALA A 31 -23.40 -5.57 -9.96
N LEU A 32 -22.40 -5.64 -10.86
CA LEU A 32 -22.55 -5.25 -12.26
C LEU A 32 -23.52 -6.16 -13.03
N LEU A 33 -23.48 -7.48 -12.77
CA LEU A 33 -24.45 -8.43 -13.34
C LEU A 33 -25.87 -8.14 -12.86
N GLY A 34 -26.05 -7.91 -11.55
CA GLY A 34 -27.34 -7.49 -11.00
C GLY A 34 -27.84 -6.18 -11.62
N SER A 35 -26.95 -5.19 -11.74
CA SER A 35 -27.25 -3.91 -12.41
C SER A 35 -27.67 -4.10 -13.88
N LEU A 36 -26.99 -5.00 -14.60
CA LEU A 36 -27.35 -5.33 -15.98
C LEU A 36 -28.76 -5.93 -16.07
N VAL A 37 -29.08 -6.89 -15.19
CA VAL A 37 -30.44 -7.50 -15.13
C VAL A 37 -31.47 -6.44 -14.82
N PHE A 38 -31.24 -5.57 -13.81
CA PHE A 38 -32.17 -4.48 -13.51
C PHE A 38 -32.29 -3.47 -14.63
N SER A 39 -31.21 -3.16 -15.32
CA SER A 39 -31.24 -2.25 -16.49
C SER A 39 -32.10 -2.79 -17.63
N LEU A 40 -32.09 -4.09 -17.85
CA LEU A 40 -32.88 -4.73 -18.91
C LEU A 40 -34.32 -5.04 -18.53
N THR A 41 -34.62 -5.12 -17.23
CA THR A 41 -35.95 -5.50 -16.74
C THR A 41 -36.68 -4.37 -16.03
N LEU A 42 -36.13 -3.90 -14.93
CA LEU A 42 -36.78 -2.92 -14.05
C LEU A 42 -36.82 -1.53 -14.69
N VAL A 43 -35.74 -1.11 -15.34
CA VAL A 43 -35.66 0.24 -15.94
C VAL A 43 -36.71 0.43 -17.06
N PRO A 44 -36.87 -0.49 -18.03
CA PRO A 44 -37.94 -0.38 -19.04
C PRO A 44 -39.32 -0.42 -18.42
N LEU A 45 -39.55 -1.29 -17.42
CA LEU A 45 -40.83 -1.39 -16.74
C LEU A 45 -41.19 -0.10 -16.00
N LEU A 46 -40.25 0.44 -15.22
CA LEU A 46 -40.45 1.72 -14.53
C LEU A 46 -40.63 2.88 -15.52
N SER A 47 -39.83 2.90 -16.58
CA SER A 47 -39.96 3.90 -17.64
C SER A 47 -41.33 3.85 -18.28
N PHE A 48 -41.84 2.66 -18.63
CA PHE A 48 -43.18 2.48 -19.16
C PHE A 48 -44.23 2.97 -18.15
N TRP A 49 -44.12 2.63 -16.89
CA TRP A 49 -45.08 3.02 -15.86
C TRP A 49 -45.04 4.53 -15.56
N MET A 50 -43.88 5.15 -15.51
CA MET A 50 -43.70 6.59 -15.27
C MET A 50 -44.14 7.43 -16.50
N LEU A 51 -43.85 6.95 -17.71
CA LEU A 51 -44.09 7.67 -18.96
C LEU A 51 -45.45 7.32 -19.62
N ARG A 52 -46.36 6.63 -18.91
CA ARG A 52 -47.72 6.30 -19.39
C ARG A 52 -48.59 7.50 -19.72
N ARG A 53 -48.26 8.67 -19.16
CA ARG A 53 -49.00 9.93 -19.45
C ARG A 53 -48.40 10.57 -20.69
N LYS A 54 -49.26 11.33 -21.43
CA LYS A 54 -48.87 12.02 -22.68
C LYS A 54 -47.61 12.83 -22.46
N LEU A 55 -46.53 12.44 -23.11
CA LEU A 55 -45.28 13.18 -23.13
C LEU A 55 -45.44 14.42 -24.02
N PRO A 56 -44.90 15.57 -23.64
CA PRO A 56 -44.83 16.71 -24.51
C PRO A 56 -43.97 16.37 -25.74
N HIS A 57 -44.46 16.75 -26.93
CA HIS A 57 -43.76 16.49 -28.20
C HIS A 57 -42.53 17.36 -28.42
N HIS A 58 -42.19 18.23 -27.47
CA HIS A 58 -41.00 19.09 -27.55
C HIS A 58 -39.85 18.54 -26.73
N ASP A 59 -38.69 18.49 -27.37
CA ASP A 59 -37.46 18.18 -26.66
C ASP A 59 -37.19 19.23 -25.55
N ASN A 60 -36.82 18.78 -24.38
CA ASN A 60 -36.32 19.68 -23.34
C ASN A 60 -35.08 20.41 -23.88
N TRP A 61 -34.86 21.67 -23.44
CA TRP A 61 -33.72 22.49 -23.88
C TRP A 61 -32.37 21.77 -23.79
N LEU A 62 -32.18 20.96 -22.75
CA LEU A 62 -30.94 20.18 -22.53
C LEU A 62 -30.79 19.09 -23.62
N VAL A 63 -31.88 18.39 -23.95
CA VAL A 63 -31.89 17.37 -25.00
C VAL A 63 -31.66 18.00 -26.37
N ALA A 64 -32.28 19.16 -26.63
CA ALA A 64 -32.11 19.90 -27.86
C ALA A 64 -30.66 20.41 -28.02
N ALA A 65 -30.06 20.94 -26.95
CA ALA A 65 -28.66 21.37 -26.94
C ALA A 65 -27.71 20.19 -27.17
N SER A 66 -27.94 19.05 -26.48
CA SER A 66 -27.16 17.83 -26.66
C SER A 66 -27.24 17.29 -28.08
N LYS A 67 -28.44 17.21 -28.66
CA LYS A 67 -28.63 16.81 -30.06
C LYS A 67 -27.91 17.73 -31.05
N ARG A 68 -27.93 19.06 -30.80
CA ARG A 68 -27.26 20.05 -31.66
C ARG A 68 -25.75 19.87 -31.72
N ILE A 69 -25.14 19.40 -30.63
CA ILE A 69 -23.69 19.12 -30.56
C ILE A 69 -23.38 17.72 -31.08
N TYR A 70 -24.16 16.74 -30.65
CA TYR A 70 -23.92 15.33 -30.94
C TYR A 70 -24.13 14.97 -32.42
N ALA A 71 -25.21 15.44 -33.04
CA ALA A 71 -25.57 15.06 -34.41
C ALA A 71 -24.45 15.40 -35.42
N PRO A 72 -23.92 16.65 -35.48
CA PRO A 72 -22.85 16.97 -36.41
C PRO A 72 -21.55 16.22 -36.10
N MET A 73 -21.23 15.97 -34.83
CA MET A 73 -20.07 15.15 -34.45
C MET A 73 -20.23 13.71 -34.96
N LEU A 74 -21.41 13.14 -34.81
CA LEU A 74 -21.68 11.78 -35.29
C LEU A 74 -21.61 11.69 -36.82
N GLU A 75 -22.24 12.63 -37.54
CA GLU A 75 -22.18 12.70 -39.00
C GLU A 75 -20.72 12.84 -39.48
N TRP A 76 -19.94 13.73 -38.89
CA TRP A 76 -18.52 13.86 -39.17
C TRP A 76 -17.75 12.56 -38.90
N ALA A 77 -17.99 11.92 -37.76
CA ALA A 77 -17.30 10.68 -37.41
C ALA A 77 -17.63 9.55 -38.39
N LEU A 78 -18.88 9.44 -38.82
CA LEU A 78 -19.30 8.45 -39.82
C LEU A 78 -18.73 8.74 -41.20
N ALA A 79 -18.72 10.02 -41.61
CA ALA A 79 -18.14 10.44 -42.88
C ALA A 79 -16.63 10.23 -42.93
N GLN A 80 -15.93 10.51 -41.81
CA GLN A 80 -14.47 10.39 -41.69
C GLN A 80 -14.04 9.13 -40.89
N ARG A 81 -14.72 8.01 -41.14
CA ARG A 81 -14.48 6.76 -40.40
C ARG A 81 -13.03 6.32 -40.36
N ARG A 82 -12.26 6.58 -41.45
CA ARG A 82 -10.83 6.24 -41.51
C ARG A 82 -10.00 7.09 -40.54
N VAL A 83 -10.30 8.38 -40.45
CA VAL A 83 -9.61 9.32 -39.54
C VAL A 83 -9.91 8.91 -38.08
N VAL A 84 -11.16 8.62 -37.75
CA VAL A 84 -11.56 8.18 -36.41
C VAL A 84 -10.88 6.87 -36.04
N MET A 85 -10.84 5.90 -36.95
CA MET A 85 -10.15 4.62 -36.72
C MET A 85 -8.63 4.82 -36.54
N THR A 86 -8.00 5.67 -37.36
CA THR A 86 -6.58 5.95 -37.21
C THR A 86 -6.28 6.64 -35.88
N LEU A 87 -7.08 7.63 -35.48
CA LEU A 87 -6.96 8.28 -34.17
C LEU A 87 -7.12 7.30 -33.03
N ALA A 88 -8.07 6.40 -33.11
CA ALA A 88 -8.28 5.36 -32.09
C ALA A 88 -7.07 4.41 -31.99
N VAL A 89 -6.53 3.96 -33.12
CA VAL A 89 -5.33 3.10 -33.14
C VAL A 89 -4.12 3.82 -32.61
N VAL A 90 -3.92 5.09 -33.01
CA VAL A 90 -2.80 5.91 -32.51
C VAL A 90 -2.93 6.14 -30.99
N ALA A 91 -4.12 6.50 -30.53
CA ALA A 91 -4.37 6.68 -29.09
C ALA A 91 -4.11 5.39 -28.30
N PHE A 92 -4.54 4.25 -28.83
CA PHE A 92 -4.29 2.95 -28.22
C PHE A 92 -2.80 2.61 -28.20
N ALA A 93 -2.06 2.84 -29.29
CA ALA A 93 -0.62 2.64 -29.36
C ALA A 93 0.14 3.54 -28.38
N LEU A 94 -0.27 4.81 -28.26
CA LEU A 94 0.30 5.74 -27.27
C LEU A 94 0.00 5.29 -25.84
N ALA A 95 -1.20 4.78 -25.58
CA ALA A 95 -1.56 4.23 -24.26
C ALA A 95 -0.71 3.00 -23.90
N LEU A 96 -0.47 2.09 -24.85
CA LEU A 96 0.43 0.95 -24.65
C LEU A 96 1.88 1.40 -24.42
N ALA A 97 2.37 2.38 -25.17
CA ALA A 97 3.71 2.93 -25.00
C ALA A 97 3.85 3.65 -23.65
N ALA A 98 2.82 4.35 -23.18
CA ALA A 98 2.80 4.93 -21.85
C ALA A 98 2.76 3.85 -20.77
N ALA A 99 1.92 2.82 -20.92
CA ALA A 99 1.82 1.71 -19.98
C ALA A 99 3.14 0.95 -19.81
N SER A 100 3.95 0.80 -20.88
CA SER A 100 5.25 0.14 -20.80
C SER A 100 6.30 0.93 -20.01
N ARG A 101 6.05 2.22 -19.75
CA ARG A 101 6.93 3.10 -18.94
C ARG A 101 6.43 3.30 -17.52
N LEU A 102 5.23 2.83 -17.21
CA LEU A 102 4.71 2.87 -15.85
C LEU A 102 5.42 1.80 -15.01
N GLY A 103 5.97 2.19 -13.88
CA GLY A 103 6.43 1.25 -12.86
C GLY A 103 5.24 0.48 -12.29
N SER A 104 5.48 -0.74 -11.83
CA SER A 104 4.50 -1.49 -11.06
C SER A 104 4.89 -1.47 -9.59
N GLU A 105 4.02 -0.95 -8.75
CA GLU A 105 4.13 -1.05 -7.30
C GLU A 105 2.96 -1.88 -6.78
N PHE A 106 3.26 -2.77 -5.84
CA PHE A 106 2.21 -3.63 -5.25
C PHE A 106 1.22 -2.82 -4.41
N LEU A 107 1.74 -1.84 -3.68
CA LEU A 107 0.95 -0.90 -2.89
C LEU A 107 1.55 0.50 -3.05
N PRO A 108 0.79 1.47 -3.58
CA PRO A 108 1.22 2.85 -3.57
C PRO A 108 1.38 3.34 -2.12
N GLU A 109 2.32 4.24 -1.90
CA GLU A 109 2.49 4.87 -0.59
C GLU A 109 1.25 5.70 -0.27
N LEU A 110 0.38 5.15 0.55
CA LEU A 110 -0.78 5.85 1.09
C LEU A 110 -0.32 6.71 2.27
N ASN A 111 -0.79 7.94 2.35
CA ASN A 111 -0.59 8.73 3.55
C ASN A 111 -1.62 8.30 4.60
N GLU A 112 -1.23 7.42 5.49
CA GLU A 112 -2.09 6.90 6.56
C GLU A 112 -2.28 7.88 7.73
N GLY A 113 -1.64 9.08 7.69
CA GLY A 113 -1.64 10.02 8.80
C GLY A 113 -0.86 9.54 10.02
N THR A 114 -0.23 8.39 9.92
CA THR A 114 0.52 7.73 10.99
C THR A 114 1.85 7.20 10.46
N ILE A 115 2.81 7.03 11.36
CA ILE A 115 4.11 6.43 11.04
C ILE A 115 4.35 5.32 12.06
N TRP A 116 4.88 4.21 11.57
CA TRP A 116 5.37 3.12 12.39
C TRP A 116 6.89 3.17 12.46
N VAL A 117 7.43 3.16 13.67
CA VAL A 117 8.87 3.15 13.91
C VAL A 117 9.24 1.80 14.49
N ASN A 118 9.92 0.99 13.71
CA ASN A 118 10.47 -0.29 14.12
C ASN A 118 11.85 -0.05 14.73
N LEU A 119 12.10 -0.64 15.90
CA LEU A 119 13.34 -0.50 16.64
C LEU A 119 13.90 -1.87 16.96
N ARG A 120 15.20 -2.04 16.75
CA ARG A 120 15.93 -3.22 17.21
C ARG A 120 16.76 -2.85 18.44
N LEU A 121 16.48 -3.54 19.53
CA LEU A 121 17.24 -3.49 20.76
C LEU A 121 18.21 -4.69 20.82
N PRO A 122 19.26 -4.65 21.64
CA PRO A 122 20.13 -5.80 21.84
C PRO A 122 19.33 -7.04 22.24
N ALA A 123 19.68 -8.21 21.71
CA ALA A 123 18.96 -9.47 21.97
C ALA A 123 18.89 -9.83 23.48
N SER A 124 19.88 -9.36 24.26
CA SER A 124 19.96 -9.57 25.71
C SER A 124 19.21 -8.51 26.54
N VAL A 125 18.45 -7.62 25.91
CA VAL A 125 17.75 -6.54 26.61
C VAL A 125 16.72 -7.09 27.59
N SER A 126 16.72 -6.56 28.83
CA SER A 126 15.68 -6.84 29.80
C SER A 126 14.40 -6.03 29.50
N ASN A 127 13.28 -6.50 30.01
CA ASN A 127 11.99 -5.80 29.87
C ASN A 127 12.03 -4.37 30.45
N ASP A 128 12.70 -4.20 31.59
CA ASP A 128 12.85 -2.90 32.24
C ASP A 128 13.70 -1.94 31.40
N GLU A 129 14.78 -2.44 30.79
CA GLU A 129 15.64 -1.63 29.93
C GLU A 129 14.96 -1.29 28.60
N ALA A 130 14.28 -2.26 27.98
CA ALA A 130 13.45 -1.99 26.80
C ALA A 130 12.40 -0.90 27.08
N SER A 131 11.74 -0.98 28.24
CA SER A 131 10.78 0.03 28.68
C SER A 131 11.40 1.40 28.92
N ARG A 132 12.66 1.47 29.42
CA ARG A 132 13.39 2.75 29.58
C ARG A 132 13.75 3.33 28.22
N ALA A 133 14.31 2.51 27.35
CA ALA A 133 14.68 2.90 26.00
C ALA A 133 13.48 3.46 25.22
N LEU A 134 12.32 2.77 25.27
CA LEU A 134 11.11 3.23 24.62
C LEU A 134 10.57 4.54 25.20
N ARG A 135 10.76 4.82 26.50
CA ARG A 135 10.43 6.14 27.06
C ARG A 135 11.27 7.26 26.48
N LEU A 136 12.58 7.00 26.24
CA LEU A 136 13.47 7.98 25.62
C LEU A 136 13.06 8.22 24.15
N VAL A 137 12.82 7.14 23.40
CA VAL A 137 12.37 7.22 22.01
C VAL A 137 11.05 8.01 21.88
N ARG A 138 10.05 7.70 22.72
CA ARG A 138 8.78 8.46 22.71
C ARG A 138 8.98 9.94 22.99
N ARG A 139 9.87 10.30 23.94
CA ARG A 139 10.18 11.71 24.21
C ARG A 139 10.85 12.39 23.02
N ALA A 140 11.78 11.68 22.36
CA ALA A 140 12.44 12.19 21.17
C ALA A 140 11.43 12.42 20.03
N LEU A 141 10.53 11.49 19.79
CA LEU A 141 9.49 11.60 18.77
C LEU A 141 8.49 12.73 19.11
N LEU A 142 8.07 12.86 20.37
CA LEU A 142 7.16 13.92 20.83
C LEU A 142 7.81 15.32 20.80
N SER A 143 9.13 15.44 20.68
CA SER A 143 9.79 16.75 20.48
C SER A 143 9.56 17.32 19.07
N VAL A 144 9.10 16.49 18.12
CA VAL A 144 8.77 16.92 16.75
C VAL A 144 7.37 17.55 16.76
N PRO A 145 7.21 18.81 16.33
CA PRO A 145 5.94 19.55 16.49
C PRO A 145 4.72 18.93 15.79
N GLU A 146 4.93 18.19 14.71
CA GLU A 146 3.90 17.51 13.92
C GLU A 146 3.39 16.22 14.57
N VAL A 147 4.10 15.69 15.55
CA VAL A 147 3.66 14.50 16.30
C VAL A 147 2.59 14.91 17.32
N ARG A 148 1.45 14.19 17.29
CA ARG A 148 0.34 14.38 18.23
C ARG A 148 0.50 13.50 19.45
N THR A 149 0.73 12.20 19.24
CA THR A 149 0.91 11.21 20.30
C THR A 149 1.73 10.04 19.83
N THR A 150 2.26 9.27 20.78
CA THR A 150 3.03 8.05 20.48
C THR A 150 2.61 6.93 21.43
N VAL A 151 2.46 5.72 20.87
CA VAL A 151 2.24 4.48 21.63
C VAL A 151 3.34 3.52 21.27
N SER A 152 3.92 2.83 22.25
CA SER A 152 4.97 1.86 22.01
C SER A 152 4.59 0.49 22.56
N LYS A 153 4.99 -0.55 21.84
CA LYS A 153 4.96 -1.95 22.31
C LYS A 153 6.34 -2.57 22.20
N ALA A 154 6.65 -3.50 23.09
CA ALA A 154 7.86 -4.32 23.03
C ALA A 154 7.49 -5.73 23.46
N GLY A 155 8.08 -6.71 22.78
CA GLY A 155 7.87 -8.10 23.09
C GLY A 155 6.61 -8.70 22.50
N GLN A 156 6.35 -9.95 22.88
CA GLN A 156 5.25 -10.77 22.39
C GLN A 156 4.01 -10.58 23.26
N PRO A 157 2.80 -10.47 22.65
CA PRO A 157 1.56 -10.51 23.42
C PRO A 157 1.34 -11.89 24.06
N GLU A 158 0.59 -11.94 25.16
CA GLU A 158 0.33 -13.16 25.91
C GLU A 158 -0.38 -14.26 25.11
N ASP A 159 -1.12 -13.87 24.08
CA ASP A 159 -1.87 -14.80 23.22
C ASP A 159 -1.01 -15.45 22.11
N GLY A 160 0.27 -15.08 22.00
CA GLY A 160 1.20 -15.66 21.04
C GLY A 160 0.91 -15.33 19.59
N THR A 161 0.03 -14.38 19.29
CA THR A 161 -0.34 -13.99 17.92
C THR A 161 0.77 -13.28 17.16
N ASP A 162 1.72 -12.65 17.86
CA ASP A 162 2.87 -11.96 17.29
C ASP A 162 4.16 -12.59 17.83
N PRO A 163 5.00 -13.26 17.01
CA PRO A 163 6.21 -13.97 17.45
C PRO A 163 7.39 -13.05 17.79
N LYS A 164 7.17 -11.75 17.93
CA LYS A 164 8.24 -10.77 18.16
C LYS A 164 8.85 -10.94 19.57
N THR A 165 10.16 -10.86 19.62
CA THR A 165 10.93 -10.90 20.88
C THR A 165 10.97 -9.52 21.54
N ILE A 166 11.39 -9.47 22.82
CA ILE A 166 11.48 -8.20 23.57
C ILE A 166 12.47 -7.21 22.97
N SER A 167 13.43 -7.71 22.18
CA SER A 167 14.39 -6.89 21.43
C SER A 167 13.77 -6.21 20.19
N MET A 168 12.59 -6.65 19.76
CA MET A 168 11.83 -6.04 18.70
C MET A 168 10.76 -5.13 19.30
N ALA A 169 10.97 -3.84 19.17
CA ALA A 169 10.06 -2.84 19.70
C ALA A 169 9.50 -1.98 18.59
N GLU A 170 8.28 -1.55 18.76
CA GLU A 170 7.55 -0.74 17.78
C GLU A 170 6.96 0.49 18.46
N VAL A 171 7.03 1.62 17.76
CA VAL A 171 6.40 2.86 18.18
C VAL A 171 5.46 3.34 17.10
N PHE A 172 4.20 3.37 17.43
CA PHE A 172 3.16 4.00 16.63
C PHE A 172 3.19 5.50 16.88
N VAL A 173 3.36 6.28 15.82
CA VAL A 173 3.41 7.75 15.86
C VAL A 173 2.21 8.28 15.13
N ASP A 174 1.32 8.93 15.86
CA ASP A 174 0.15 9.59 15.33
C ASP A 174 0.50 11.05 15.03
N LEU A 175 0.26 11.46 13.79
CA LEU A 175 0.59 12.79 13.31
C LEU A 175 -0.60 13.74 13.40
N LYS A 176 -0.32 15.01 13.52
CA LYS A 176 -1.33 16.07 13.32
C LYS A 176 -1.79 16.05 11.85
N PRO A 177 -3.03 16.53 11.57
CA PRO A 177 -3.47 16.75 10.20
C PRO A 177 -2.45 17.58 9.40
N ALA A 178 -2.29 17.29 8.12
CA ALA A 178 -1.27 17.92 7.27
C ALA A 178 -1.40 19.45 7.21
N GLU A 179 -2.62 19.97 7.36
CA GLU A 179 -2.92 21.40 7.39
C GLU A 179 -2.32 22.11 8.62
N GLN A 180 -1.97 21.35 9.66
CA GLN A 180 -1.36 21.87 10.90
C GLN A 180 0.17 21.70 10.92
N TRP A 181 0.75 21.17 9.85
CA TRP A 181 2.19 21.04 9.76
C TRP A 181 2.84 22.40 9.46
N ARG A 182 4.12 22.51 9.82
CA ARG A 182 4.92 23.69 9.44
C ARG A 182 4.91 23.88 7.93
N ALA A 183 4.84 25.15 7.49
CA ALA A 183 4.80 25.50 6.07
C ALA A 183 5.97 24.88 5.31
N GLY A 184 5.66 24.14 4.22
CA GLY A 184 6.65 23.47 3.38
C GLY A 184 7.23 22.17 3.95
N MET A 185 6.76 21.69 5.09
CA MET A 185 7.19 20.42 5.66
C MET A 185 6.61 19.27 4.84
N THR A 186 7.51 18.43 4.27
CA THR A 186 7.11 17.19 3.61
C THR A 186 7.20 16.02 4.57
N ARG A 187 6.56 14.91 4.20
CA ARG A 187 6.60 13.69 5.01
C ARG A 187 8.02 13.13 5.13
N GLU A 188 8.79 13.16 4.04
CA GLU A 188 10.16 12.69 4.01
C GLU A 188 11.03 13.51 4.97
N GLN A 189 10.88 14.83 4.95
CA GLN A 189 11.59 15.72 5.88
C GLN A 189 11.19 15.48 7.34
N LEU A 190 9.91 15.16 7.57
CA LEU A 190 9.42 14.79 8.90
C LEU A 190 10.04 13.48 9.38
N ILE A 191 10.10 12.46 8.51
CA ILE A 191 10.76 11.18 8.81
C ILE A 191 12.25 11.40 9.08
N ASP A 192 12.95 12.18 8.27
CA ASP A 192 14.36 12.50 8.48
C ASP A 192 14.60 13.23 9.82
N GLN A 193 13.67 14.08 10.25
CA GLN A 193 13.77 14.76 11.54
C GLN A 193 13.55 13.80 12.71
N MET A 194 12.57 12.90 12.60
CA MET A 194 12.33 11.85 13.59
C MET A 194 13.49 10.87 13.66
N ASP A 195 14.04 10.48 12.51
CA ASP A 195 15.20 9.60 12.41
C ASP A 195 16.39 10.18 13.16
N ARG A 196 16.75 11.44 12.89
CA ARG A 196 17.82 12.14 13.62
C ARG A 196 17.59 12.20 15.13
N ALA A 197 16.33 12.44 15.54
CA ALA A 197 15.99 12.53 16.95
C ALA A 197 16.11 11.19 17.67
N VAL A 198 15.74 10.08 17.02
CA VAL A 198 15.84 8.72 17.60
C VAL A 198 17.25 8.16 17.50
N SER A 199 17.94 8.34 16.38
CA SER A 199 19.30 7.89 16.15
C SER A 199 20.33 8.61 17.04
N ALA A 200 20.00 9.78 17.60
CA ALA A 200 20.80 10.45 18.61
C ALA A 200 20.84 9.70 19.96
N ILE A 201 19.93 8.74 20.17
CA ILE A 201 19.92 7.88 21.36
C ILE A 201 20.89 6.70 21.12
N PRO A 202 21.92 6.51 21.94
CA PRO A 202 22.89 5.45 21.73
C PRO A 202 22.24 4.06 21.62
N GLY A 203 22.63 3.29 20.60
CA GLY A 203 22.15 1.93 20.39
C GLY A 203 20.74 1.82 19.77
N MET A 204 20.16 2.93 19.28
CA MET A 204 18.89 2.92 18.57
C MET A 204 19.11 3.01 17.06
N GLU A 205 18.59 2.02 16.35
CA GLU A 205 18.51 2.00 14.88
C GLU A 205 17.04 1.97 14.46
N PRO A 206 16.42 3.15 14.17
CA PRO A 206 15.03 3.20 13.79
C PRO A 206 14.83 2.87 12.30
N SER A 207 13.78 2.14 12.00
CA SER A 207 13.24 1.98 10.64
C SER A 207 11.83 2.55 10.59
N PHE A 208 11.55 3.37 9.58
CA PHE A 208 10.27 4.08 9.46
C PHE A 208 9.42 3.47 8.35
N SER A 209 8.19 3.15 8.69
CA SER A 209 7.22 2.52 7.80
C SER A 209 5.79 3.01 8.05
N GLN A 210 4.82 2.27 7.59
CA GLN A 210 3.40 2.57 7.78
C GLN A 210 2.64 1.32 8.20
N PRO A 211 1.66 1.44 9.13
CA PRO A 211 0.95 0.28 9.68
C PRO A 211 0.29 -0.62 8.65
N ILE A 212 -0.47 -0.06 7.70
CA ILE A 212 -1.18 -0.86 6.69
C ILE A 212 -0.18 -1.51 5.74
N ARG A 213 0.84 -0.75 5.32
CA ARG A 213 1.88 -1.25 4.44
C ARG A 213 2.64 -2.42 5.05
N ASP A 214 3.08 -2.28 6.30
CA ASP A 214 3.83 -3.32 7.01
C ASP A 214 2.99 -4.57 7.22
N ASN A 215 1.75 -4.43 7.69
CA ASN A 215 0.84 -5.56 7.86
C ASN A 215 0.60 -6.33 6.55
N VAL A 216 0.52 -5.62 5.42
CA VAL A 216 0.37 -6.27 4.11
C VAL A 216 1.66 -6.95 3.68
N LEU A 217 2.83 -6.29 3.81
CA LEU A 217 4.13 -6.89 3.48
C LEU A 217 4.41 -8.10 4.36
N GLU A 218 4.16 -8.01 5.67
CA GLU A 218 4.30 -9.12 6.61
C GLU A 218 3.38 -10.29 6.27
N SER A 219 2.14 -10.03 5.87
CA SER A 219 1.20 -11.08 5.44
C SER A 219 1.65 -11.81 4.18
N ILE A 220 2.43 -11.15 3.32
CA ILE A 220 2.93 -11.69 2.04
C ILE A 220 4.26 -12.40 2.21
N SER A 221 5.24 -11.75 2.85
CA SER A 221 6.63 -12.22 2.96
C SER A 221 7.00 -12.76 4.33
N GLN A 222 6.17 -12.51 5.34
CA GLN A 222 6.42 -12.76 6.77
C GLN A 222 7.62 -11.96 7.32
N ILE A 223 8.07 -10.94 6.59
CA ILE A 223 9.23 -10.11 6.93
C ILE A 223 8.89 -8.67 6.52
N ASP A 224 9.23 -7.71 7.37
CA ASP A 224 9.13 -6.29 7.08
C ASP A 224 10.25 -5.89 6.10
N GLY A 225 9.91 -5.63 4.84
CA GLY A 225 10.90 -5.21 3.85
C GLY A 225 10.36 -5.14 2.44
N GLN A 226 10.85 -4.21 1.64
CA GLN A 226 10.49 -4.09 0.23
C GLN A 226 11.15 -5.17 -0.62
N ILE A 227 12.37 -5.56 -0.24
CA ILE A 227 13.16 -6.61 -0.91
C ILE A 227 13.60 -7.60 0.15
N VAL A 228 13.30 -8.87 -0.06
CA VAL A 228 13.67 -9.95 0.85
C VAL A 228 14.60 -10.90 0.09
N ILE A 229 15.82 -11.07 0.61
CA ILE A 229 16.79 -12.04 0.12
C ILE A 229 16.82 -13.21 1.09
N LYS A 230 16.36 -14.37 0.66
CA LYS A 230 16.38 -15.60 1.48
C LYS A 230 17.63 -16.40 1.16
N VAL A 231 18.49 -16.58 2.16
CA VAL A 231 19.66 -17.46 2.09
C VAL A 231 19.28 -18.76 2.82
N ALA A 232 19.47 -19.90 2.19
CA ALA A 232 19.16 -21.21 2.76
C ALA A 232 20.41 -22.10 2.75
N GLY A 233 20.56 -22.94 3.76
CA GLY A 233 21.66 -23.88 3.92
C GLY A 233 21.44 -24.74 5.16
N ASP A 234 22.12 -25.89 5.21
CA ASP A 234 21.99 -26.87 6.30
C ASP A 234 22.95 -26.57 7.47
N ASP A 235 24.06 -25.88 7.21
CA ASP A 235 25.05 -25.47 8.23
C ASP A 235 24.80 -24.04 8.67
N LEU A 236 24.46 -23.86 9.95
CA LEU A 236 24.13 -22.55 10.53
C LEU A 236 25.33 -21.58 10.54
N VAL A 237 26.56 -22.07 10.69
CA VAL A 237 27.76 -21.24 10.73
C VAL A 237 28.05 -20.71 9.33
N GLU A 238 28.02 -21.57 8.33
CA GLU A 238 28.21 -21.18 6.91
C GLU A 238 27.07 -20.30 6.43
N LEU A 239 25.82 -20.60 6.83
CA LEU A 239 24.66 -19.77 6.54
C LEU A 239 24.82 -18.36 7.08
N SER A 240 25.23 -18.21 8.33
CA SER A 240 25.49 -16.92 8.99
C SER A 240 26.57 -16.13 8.24
N ARG A 241 27.69 -16.78 7.93
CA ARG A 241 28.81 -16.17 7.20
C ARG A 241 28.41 -15.70 5.80
N THR A 242 27.65 -16.53 5.08
CA THR A 242 27.15 -16.20 3.74
C THR A 242 26.17 -15.04 3.79
N THR A 243 25.25 -15.05 4.76
CA THR A 243 24.27 -13.96 4.93
C THR A 243 24.94 -12.63 5.25
N GLU A 244 26.00 -12.64 6.08
CA GLU A 244 26.79 -11.43 6.35
C GLU A 244 27.57 -10.94 5.11
N ALA A 245 28.05 -11.84 4.28
CA ALA A 245 28.70 -11.47 3.03
C ALA A 245 27.69 -10.82 2.08
N VAL A 246 26.49 -11.41 1.91
CA VAL A 246 25.40 -10.84 1.11
C VAL A 246 25.00 -9.46 1.63
N LEU A 247 24.88 -9.29 2.96
CA LEU A 247 24.54 -7.98 3.55
C LEU A 247 25.57 -6.91 3.20
N ARG A 248 26.87 -7.24 3.25
CA ARG A 248 27.94 -6.29 2.89
C ARG A 248 27.83 -5.82 1.44
N GLU A 249 27.55 -6.74 0.52
CA GLU A 249 27.37 -6.39 -0.90
C GLU A 249 26.11 -5.56 -1.13
N VAL A 250 24.99 -5.93 -0.51
CA VAL A 250 23.73 -5.20 -0.62
C VAL A 250 23.83 -3.77 -0.11
N LYS A 251 24.57 -3.54 0.99
CA LYS A 251 24.80 -2.18 1.54
C LYS A 251 25.59 -1.25 0.60
N GLN A 252 26.32 -1.80 -0.37
CA GLN A 252 27.06 -1.02 -1.35
C GLN A 252 26.24 -0.63 -2.58
N VAL A 253 25.05 -1.23 -2.74
CA VAL A 253 24.20 -0.95 -3.90
C VAL A 253 23.56 0.43 -3.78
N ALA A 254 23.77 1.26 -4.79
CA ALA A 254 23.17 2.59 -4.83
C ALA A 254 21.63 2.52 -4.81
N GLY A 255 21.01 3.28 -3.91
CA GLY A 255 19.55 3.26 -3.73
C GLY A 255 19.07 2.40 -2.56
N VAL A 256 19.92 1.57 -1.97
CA VAL A 256 19.62 0.87 -0.71
C VAL A 256 19.78 1.84 0.44
N ARG A 257 18.67 2.14 1.11
CA ARG A 257 18.67 3.05 2.29
C ARG A 257 19.01 2.30 3.58
N LEU A 258 18.44 1.13 3.75
CA LEU A 258 18.66 0.24 4.90
C LEU A 258 18.70 -1.20 4.42
N ALA A 259 19.67 -1.96 4.88
CA ALA A 259 19.72 -3.41 4.71
C ALA A 259 20.16 -4.05 6.02
N GLU A 260 19.45 -5.05 6.46
CA GLU A 260 19.69 -5.75 7.71
C GLU A 260 19.39 -7.25 7.58
N ILE A 261 19.93 -8.05 8.49
CA ILE A 261 19.62 -9.46 8.59
C ILE A 261 18.47 -9.61 9.57
N ASP A 262 17.37 -10.21 9.11
CA ASP A 262 16.27 -10.60 9.98
C ASP A 262 16.66 -11.86 10.78
N ARG A 263 17.39 -11.65 11.87
CA ARG A 263 17.70 -12.72 12.83
C ARG A 263 16.79 -12.57 14.04
N GLN A 264 16.21 -13.67 14.46
CA GLN A 264 15.92 -13.86 15.86
C GLN A 264 17.29 -14.10 16.53
N GLY A 265 17.75 -13.12 17.33
CA GLY A 265 19.11 -13.15 17.89
C GLY A 265 19.38 -14.45 18.63
N GLU A 266 20.59 -15.00 18.45
CA GLU A 266 21.06 -16.10 19.27
C GLU A 266 21.13 -15.62 20.73
N LEU A 267 20.17 -16.05 21.54
CA LEU A 267 20.24 -15.89 22.99
C LEU A 267 21.08 -17.05 23.54
N PRO A 268 22.19 -16.78 24.22
CA PRO A 268 22.89 -17.84 24.94
C PRO A 268 21.95 -18.45 25.97
N GLN A 269 21.62 -19.71 25.79
CA GLN A 269 20.74 -20.47 26.69
C GLN A 269 21.61 -21.39 27.56
N LEU A 270 21.43 -21.34 28.87
CA LEU A 270 21.96 -22.33 29.78
C LEU A 270 20.91 -23.41 29.97
N LEU A 271 21.16 -24.58 29.39
CA LEU A 271 20.39 -25.78 29.71
C LEU A 271 20.93 -26.36 31.03
N ILE A 272 20.08 -26.47 32.04
CA ILE A 272 20.38 -27.18 33.30
C ILE A 272 19.60 -28.49 33.20
N ASP A 273 20.35 -29.60 33.03
CA ASP A 273 19.79 -30.96 33.08
C ASP A 273 19.50 -31.41 34.49
#